data_dd2c0e1545b1edc00619ea48c80ffebe
#
_entry.id   dd2c0e1545b1edc00619ea48c80ffebe
#
_cell.length_a   1.000
_cell.length_b   1.000
_cell.length_c   1.000
_cell.angle_alpha   90.00
_cell.angle_beta   90.00
_cell.angle_gamma   90.00
#
_symmetry.space_group_name_H-M   'P 1'
#
loop_
_entity.id
_entity.type
_entity.pdbx_description
1 polymer ?
#
loop_
_entity_poly.entity_id
_entity_poly.type
_entity_poly.pdbx_seq_one_letter_code
_entity_poly.pdbx_strand_id
1 'polypeptide(L)'
;RITIDELRITINEQRSKMNVPVMSDLAARGEMPEVLFWVGCAGSFDQRAQKVTGAFVQILNHCKVSFAVLGTEEGCTGDPARRAGNEFLFQMLAANNIATLNGYGIRNIVTTCPHCFNTLKNEYPELGGNYEVMHHSQFIQQLIAEGKLSMQGGGTFKGKRITYHDSCYLGRANGVYEAPRAVLEILDAELVEMKRCKSKGLCCGAGGAQMFKEAEAGEKEVNIERTEEALETKPDIIAAACPFCNTMMTDGVKHAEKEDSVKVYDIAELIVQGNALLEHE
;
A
#
# COMPACT_ATOMS: atom_id res chain seq x y z
N ARG A 1 8.11 -24.33 6.93
CA ARG A 1 8.29 -24.18 5.45
C ARG A 1 6.93 -24.45 4.83
N ILE A 2 6.22 -23.41 4.48
CA ILE A 2 4.99 -23.51 3.67
C ILE A 2 5.45 -23.85 2.25
N THR A 3 4.89 -24.87 1.66
CA THR A 3 5.21 -25.28 0.29
C THR A 3 4.57 -24.31 -0.71
N ILE A 4 5.14 -24.21 -1.92
CA ILE A 4 4.60 -23.39 -3.01
C ILE A 4 3.15 -23.77 -3.34
N ASP A 5 2.78 -25.05 -3.15
CA ASP A 5 1.42 -25.53 -3.39
C ASP A 5 0.46 -25.12 -2.27
N GLU A 6 0.89 -25.07 -1.00
CA GLU A 6 0.09 -24.54 0.11
C GLU A 6 -0.15 -23.03 -0.04
N LEU A 7 0.85 -22.27 -0.52
CA LEU A 7 0.67 -20.86 -0.88
C LEU A 7 -0.33 -20.68 -2.04
N ARG A 8 -0.26 -21.54 -3.06
CA ARG A 8 -1.21 -21.55 -4.18
C ARG A 8 -2.63 -21.89 -3.73
N ILE A 9 -2.80 -22.82 -2.79
CA ILE A 9 -4.10 -23.19 -2.23
C ILE A 9 -4.68 -22.03 -1.42
N THR A 10 -3.91 -21.40 -0.55
CA THR A 10 -4.38 -20.27 0.27
C THR A 10 -4.74 -19.05 -0.61
N ILE A 11 -3.94 -18.76 -1.64
CA ILE A 11 -4.24 -17.70 -2.61
C ILE A 11 -5.49 -18.05 -3.44
N ASN A 12 -5.65 -19.32 -3.84
CA ASN A 12 -6.81 -19.76 -4.61
C ASN A 12 -8.09 -19.81 -3.76
N GLU A 13 -8.03 -20.14 -2.48
CA GLU A 13 -9.19 -20.12 -1.58
C GLU A 13 -9.65 -18.69 -1.28
N GLN A 14 -8.73 -17.76 -1.05
CA GLN A 14 -9.06 -16.33 -0.95
C GLN A 14 -9.54 -15.75 -2.29
N ARG A 15 -8.97 -16.22 -3.40
CA ARG A 15 -9.37 -15.82 -4.76
C ARG A 15 -10.77 -16.32 -5.13
N SER A 16 -11.22 -17.47 -4.63
CA SER A 16 -12.58 -17.98 -4.87
C SER A 16 -13.66 -17.18 -4.16
N LYS A 17 -13.31 -16.49 -3.06
CA LYS A 17 -14.21 -15.62 -2.29
C LYS A 17 -14.20 -14.16 -2.77
N MET A 18 -13.10 -13.67 -3.35
CA MET A 18 -12.97 -12.31 -3.89
C MET A 18 -12.80 -12.36 -5.40
N ASN A 19 -13.55 -11.53 -6.13
CA ASN A 19 -13.37 -11.41 -7.57
C ASN A 19 -12.06 -10.65 -7.86
N VAL A 20 -11.02 -11.36 -8.30
CA VAL A 20 -9.71 -10.80 -8.66
C VAL A 20 -9.37 -11.22 -10.10
N PRO A 21 -9.83 -10.47 -11.10
CA PRO A 21 -9.54 -10.77 -12.51
C PRO A 21 -8.06 -10.69 -12.80
N VAL A 22 -7.54 -11.60 -13.61
CA VAL A 22 -6.15 -11.57 -14.10
C VAL A 22 -6.13 -11.03 -15.52
N MET A 23 -5.13 -10.20 -15.80
CA MET A 23 -5.05 -9.50 -17.10
C MET A 23 -4.97 -10.46 -18.29
N SER A 24 -4.23 -11.57 -18.16
CA SER A 24 -4.17 -12.60 -19.21
C SER A 24 -5.54 -13.21 -19.54
N ASP A 25 -6.39 -13.44 -18.53
CA ASP A 25 -7.73 -14.00 -18.71
C ASP A 25 -8.67 -12.97 -19.39
N LEU A 26 -8.56 -11.68 -19.04
CA LEU A 26 -9.33 -10.61 -19.67
C LEU A 26 -8.88 -10.42 -21.14
N ALA A 27 -7.58 -10.37 -21.37
CA ALA A 27 -7.02 -10.22 -22.72
C ALA A 27 -7.44 -11.37 -23.66
N ALA A 28 -7.49 -12.61 -23.15
CA ALA A 28 -7.97 -13.77 -23.91
C ALA A 28 -9.45 -13.63 -24.35
N ARG A 29 -10.23 -12.82 -23.62
CA ARG A 29 -11.63 -12.51 -23.96
C ARG A 29 -11.81 -11.19 -24.73
N GLY A 30 -10.70 -10.49 -25.02
CA GLY A 30 -10.73 -9.15 -25.64
C GLY A 30 -11.27 -8.07 -24.71
N GLU A 31 -11.24 -8.29 -23.41
CA GLU A 31 -11.70 -7.36 -22.38
C GLU A 31 -10.53 -6.52 -21.86
N MET A 32 -10.81 -5.27 -21.47
CA MET A 32 -9.83 -4.34 -20.91
C MET A 32 -10.36 -3.75 -19.60
N PRO A 33 -9.61 -3.79 -18.49
CA PRO A 33 -10.04 -3.15 -17.27
C PRO A 33 -9.88 -1.63 -17.32
N GLU A 34 -10.63 -0.91 -16.49
CA GLU A 34 -10.47 0.53 -16.29
C GLU A 34 -9.11 0.88 -15.67
N VAL A 35 -8.64 0.03 -14.75
CA VAL A 35 -7.37 0.23 -14.05
C VAL A 35 -6.67 -1.11 -13.77
N LEU A 36 -5.35 -1.14 -13.91
CA LEU A 36 -4.53 -2.25 -13.43
C LEU A 36 -4.17 -2.02 -11.97
N PHE A 37 -4.44 -2.98 -11.10
CA PHE A 37 -3.93 -2.99 -9.74
C PHE A 37 -2.54 -3.65 -9.72
N TRP A 38 -1.51 -2.82 -9.57
CA TRP A 38 -0.14 -3.26 -9.34
C TRP A 38 0.01 -3.63 -7.87
N VAL A 39 0.10 -4.93 -7.58
CA VAL A 39 0.13 -5.47 -6.20
C VAL A 39 1.48 -5.22 -5.52
N GLY A 40 2.57 -5.36 -6.26
CA GLY A 40 3.94 -5.23 -5.76
C GLY A 40 4.42 -6.44 -4.96
N CYS A 41 5.74 -6.53 -4.78
CA CYS A 41 6.35 -7.67 -4.10
C CYS A 41 5.91 -7.81 -2.63
N ALA A 42 5.77 -6.71 -1.90
CA ALA A 42 5.28 -6.75 -0.52
C ALA A 42 3.84 -7.28 -0.46
N GLY A 43 2.94 -6.72 -1.27
CA GLY A 43 1.53 -7.15 -1.34
C GLY A 43 1.34 -8.60 -1.77
N SER A 44 2.33 -9.18 -2.49
CA SER A 44 2.30 -10.56 -2.96
C SER A 44 2.89 -11.56 -1.97
N PHE A 45 3.95 -11.20 -1.23
CA PHE A 45 4.74 -12.16 -0.47
C PHE A 45 4.82 -11.90 1.04
N ASP A 46 4.53 -10.68 1.51
CA ASP A 46 4.51 -10.36 2.93
C ASP A 46 3.12 -10.54 3.51
N GLN A 47 2.98 -11.38 4.55
CA GLN A 47 1.69 -11.72 5.16
C GLN A 47 0.95 -10.50 5.71
N ARG A 48 1.68 -9.49 6.21
CA ARG A 48 1.08 -8.25 6.71
C ARG A 48 0.55 -7.40 5.55
N ALA A 49 1.34 -7.28 4.49
CA ALA A 49 0.96 -6.50 3.31
C ALA A 49 -0.13 -7.20 2.47
N GLN A 50 -0.21 -8.53 2.48
CA GLN A 50 -1.32 -9.27 1.84
C GLN A 50 -2.68 -8.88 2.41
N LYS A 51 -2.78 -8.52 3.70
CA LYS A 51 -4.02 -8.01 4.29
C LYS A 51 -4.41 -6.66 3.70
N VAL A 52 -3.44 -5.79 3.42
CA VAL A 52 -3.66 -4.51 2.73
C VAL A 52 -4.14 -4.74 1.29
N THR A 53 -3.50 -5.68 0.57
CA THR A 53 -3.93 -6.10 -0.77
C THR A 53 -5.37 -6.57 -0.77
N GLY A 54 -5.73 -7.47 0.16
CA GLY A 54 -7.10 -7.98 0.30
C GLY A 54 -8.11 -6.87 0.63
N ALA A 55 -7.76 -5.97 1.54
CA ALA A 55 -8.62 -4.84 1.89
C ALA A 55 -8.85 -3.91 0.68
N PHE A 56 -7.81 -3.61 -0.09
CA PHE A 56 -7.96 -2.76 -1.27
C PHE A 56 -8.80 -3.45 -2.37
N VAL A 57 -8.61 -4.75 -2.60
CA VAL A 57 -9.46 -5.54 -3.51
C VAL A 57 -10.93 -5.52 -3.07
N GLN A 58 -11.22 -5.61 -1.77
CA GLN A 58 -12.60 -5.50 -1.26
C GLN A 58 -13.20 -4.13 -1.58
N ILE A 59 -12.44 -3.04 -1.42
CA ILE A 59 -12.88 -1.69 -1.80
C ILE A 59 -13.19 -1.63 -3.30
N LEU A 60 -12.29 -2.13 -4.16
CA LEU A 60 -12.49 -2.13 -5.61
C LEU A 60 -13.76 -2.90 -6.01
N ASN A 61 -13.97 -4.08 -5.43
CA ASN A 61 -15.17 -4.89 -5.68
C ASN A 61 -16.44 -4.20 -5.16
N HIS A 62 -16.42 -3.65 -3.94
CA HIS A 62 -17.54 -2.92 -3.36
C HIS A 62 -17.97 -1.73 -4.24
N CYS A 63 -17.00 -0.97 -4.73
CA CYS A 63 -17.23 0.17 -5.61
C CYS A 63 -17.48 -0.22 -7.07
N LYS A 64 -17.51 -1.52 -7.39
CA LYS A 64 -17.71 -2.06 -8.75
C LYS A 64 -16.73 -1.49 -9.77
N VAL A 65 -15.49 -1.26 -9.35
CA VAL A 65 -14.41 -0.83 -10.25
C VAL A 65 -14.02 -1.98 -11.15
N SER A 66 -13.90 -1.72 -12.45
CA SER A 66 -13.34 -2.68 -13.40
C SER A 66 -11.81 -2.68 -13.27
N PHE A 67 -11.26 -3.69 -12.63
CA PHE A 67 -9.80 -3.81 -12.43
C PHE A 67 -9.28 -5.20 -12.79
N ALA A 68 -7.97 -5.31 -12.96
CA ALA A 68 -7.26 -6.59 -13.05
C ALA A 68 -5.90 -6.50 -12.37
N VAL A 69 -5.31 -7.66 -12.07
CA VAL A 69 -3.91 -7.81 -11.64
C VAL A 69 -3.13 -8.56 -12.72
N LEU A 70 -1.81 -8.39 -12.79
CA LEU A 70 -0.96 -9.18 -13.71
C LEU A 70 -0.77 -10.63 -13.25
N GLY A 71 -0.99 -10.91 -11.96
CA GLY A 71 -0.77 -12.24 -11.40
C GLY A 71 0.71 -12.63 -11.46
N THR A 72 1.01 -13.79 -12.05
CA THR A 72 2.38 -14.31 -12.15
C THR A 72 3.27 -13.55 -13.15
N GLU A 73 2.70 -12.68 -13.97
CA GLU A 73 3.45 -11.83 -14.91
C GLU A 73 3.95 -10.53 -14.28
N GLU A 74 3.53 -10.23 -13.02
CA GLU A 74 4.01 -9.08 -12.27
C GLU A 74 5.39 -9.36 -11.67
N GLY A 75 6.38 -8.56 -12.04
CA GLY A 75 7.70 -8.57 -11.43
C GLY A 75 7.86 -7.47 -10.36
N CYS A 76 8.99 -7.47 -9.63
CA CYS A 76 9.35 -6.32 -8.81
C CYS A 76 9.59 -5.09 -9.71
N THR A 77 9.17 -3.88 -9.25
CA THR A 77 9.46 -2.64 -10.00
C THR A 77 10.94 -2.30 -10.11
N GLY A 78 11.78 -2.95 -9.29
CA GLY A 78 13.22 -2.69 -9.25
C GLY A 78 13.64 -1.58 -8.28
N ASP A 79 12.71 -0.91 -7.59
CA ASP A 79 13.03 0.15 -6.63
C ASP A 79 14.11 -0.27 -5.61
N PRO A 80 14.00 -1.42 -4.91
CA PRO A 80 15.03 -1.83 -3.96
C PRO A 80 16.40 -2.02 -4.59
N ALA A 81 16.46 -2.57 -5.80
CA ALA A 81 17.71 -2.75 -6.54
C ALA A 81 18.37 -1.41 -6.87
N ARG A 82 17.58 -0.45 -7.42
CA ARG A 82 18.06 0.89 -7.74
C ARG A 82 18.58 1.62 -6.50
N ARG A 83 17.80 1.58 -5.39
CA ARG A 83 18.20 2.22 -4.12
C ARG A 83 19.43 1.58 -3.49
N ALA A 84 19.64 0.29 -3.73
CA ALA A 84 20.88 -0.41 -3.30
C ALA A 84 22.08 -0.20 -4.23
N GLY A 85 21.92 0.58 -5.32
CA GLY A 85 22.98 0.89 -6.28
C GLY A 85 23.12 -0.14 -7.42
N ASN A 86 22.21 -1.09 -7.56
CA ASN A 86 22.23 -2.08 -8.64
C ASN A 86 21.33 -1.61 -9.80
N GLU A 87 21.85 -0.62 -10.56
CA GLU A 87 21.15 -0.04 -11.70
C GLU A 87 20.88 -1.05 -12.81
N PHE A 88 21.80 -1.99 -13.05
CA PHE A 88 21.62 -3.02 -14.06
C PHE A 88 20.41 -3.91 -13.77
N LEU A 89 20.28 -4.38 -12.52
CA LEU A 89 19.14 -5.19 -12.11
C LEU A 89 17.83 -4.37 -12.18
N PHE A 90 17.86 -3.10 -11.79
CA PHE A 90 16.71 -2.21 -11.94
C PHE A 90 16.24 -2.12 -13.38
N GLN A 91 17.14 -1.84 -14.32
CA GLN A 91 16.78 -1.70 -15.74
C GLN A 91 16.26 -2.99 -16.34
N MET A 92 16.83 -4.14 -15.99
CA MET A 92 16.30 -5.44 -16.43
C MET A 92 14.88 -5.68 -15.95
N LEU A 93 14.60 -5.44 -14.67
CA LEU A 93 13.25 -5.61 -14.10
C LEU A 93 12.27 -4.63 -14.73
N ALA A 94 12.66 -3.37 -14.87
CA ALA A 94 11.83 -2.34 -15.48
C ALA A 94 11.52 -2.66 -16.95
N ALA A 95 12.50 -3.08 -17.75
CA ALA A 95 12.30 -3.43 -19.16
C ALA A 95 11.29 -4.58 -19.31
N ASN A 96 11.38 -5.61 -18.47
CA ASN A 96 10.44 -6.73 -18.50
C ASN A 96 9.01 -6.27 -18.14
N ASN A 97 8.87 -5.50 -17.08
CA ASN A 97 7.57 -4.98 -16.65
C ASN A 97 6.97 -4.04 -17.70
N ILE A 98 7.76 -3.17 -18.30
CA ILE A 98 7.33 -2.25 -19.38
C ILE A 98 6.89 -3.05 -20.60
N ALA A 99 7.60 -4.10 -20.99
CA ALA A 99 7.22 -4.97 -22.09
C ALA A 99 5.85 -5.63 -21.84
N THR A 100 5.62 -6.16 -20.62
CA THR A 100 4.35 -6.76 -20.23
C THR A 100 3.21 -5.74 -20.23
N LEU A 101 3.40 -4.59 -19.58
CA LEU A 101 2.39 -3.52 -19.49
C LEU A 101 2.01 -2.97 -20.87
N ASN A 102 3.02 -2.71 -21.72
CA ASN A 102 2.81 -2.22 -23.09
C ASN A 102 2.17 -3.30 -23.97
N GLY A 103 2.54 -4.58 -23.79
CA GLY A 103 1.95 -5.71 -24.50
C GLY A 103 0.44 -5.84 -24.27
N TYR A 104 -0.02 -5.54 -23.06
CA TYR A 104 -1.45 -5.45 -22.72
C TYR A 104 -2.10 -4.10 -23.04
N GLY A 105 -1.33 -3.08 -23.43
CA GLY A 105 -1.85 -1.73 -23.66
C GLY A 105 -2.31 -1.01 -22.40
N ILE A 106 -1.76 -1.35 -21.24
CA ILE A 106 -2.10 -0.73 -19.95
C ILE A 106 -1.74 0.76 -19.99
N ARG A 107 -2.65 1.58 -19.47
CA ARG A 107 -2.45 3.04 -19.31
C ARG A 107 -2.62 3.50 -17.87
N ASN A 108 -3.62 2.99 -17.17
CA ASN A 108 -3.96 3.40 -15.80
C ASN A 108 -3.50 2.34 -14.81
N ILE A 109 -2.76 2.73 -13.80
CA ILE A 109 -2.24 1.83 -12.77
C ILE A 109 -2.58 2.42 -11.39
N VAL A 110 -3.04 1.57 -10.47
CA VAL A 110 -3.15 1.89 -9.05
C VAL A 110 -2.29 0.94 -8.25
N THR A 111 -1.64 1.44 -7.19
CA THR A 111 -0.81 0.61 -6.30
C THR A 111 -0.92 1.05 -4.84
N THR A 112 -0.76 0.13 -3.91
CA THR A 112 -0.74 0.41 -2.46
C THR A 112 0.65 0.78 -1.94
N CYS A 113 1.69 0.60 -2.75
CA CYS A 113 3.07 0.86 -2.36
C CYS A 113 3.58 2.17 -2.96
N PRO A 114 3.94 3.19 -2.13
CA PRO A 114 4.53 4.44 -2.60
C PRO A 114 5.85 4.29 -3.36
N HIS A 115 6.62 3.24 -3.08
CA HIS A 115 7.85 2.93 -3.80
C HIS A 115 7.52 2.50 -5.24
N CYS A 116 6.57 1.56 -5.41
CA CYS A 116 6.07 1.17 -6.73
C CYS A 116 5.45 2.36 -7.46
N PHE A 117 4.63 3.17 -6.75
CA PHE A 117 4.04 4.40 -7.29
C PHE A 117 5.09 5.34 -7.86
N ASN A 118 6.14 5.64 -7.09
CA ASN A 118 7.22 6.53 -7.53
C ASN A 118 7.96 5.96 -8.74
N THR A 119 8.32 4.68 -8.69
CA THR A 119 9.09 4.03 -9.76
C THR A 119 8.32 3.96 -11.07
N LEU A 120 7.07 3.49 -11.03
CA LEU A 120 6.21 3.40 -12.20
C LEU A 120 5.90 4.78 -12.81
N LYS A 121 5.68 5.81 -11.96
CA LYS A 121 5.30 7.14 -12.40
C LYS A 121 6.47 7.98 -12.88
N ASN A 122 7.58 7.97 -12.13
CA ASN A 122 8.65 8.96 -12.31
C ASN A 122 9.92 8.37 -12.94
N GLU A 123 10.14 7.05 -12.84
CA GLU A 123 11.40 6.43 -13.27
C GLU A 123 11.22 5.58 -14.53
N TYR A 124 10.08 4.90 -14.70
CA TYR A 124 9.80 4.11 -15.92
C TYR A 124 9.69 4.96 -17.20
N PRO A 125 9.26 6.23 -17.18
CA PRO A 125 9.26 7.06 -18.38
C PRO A 125 10.61 7.18 -19.08
N GLU A 126 11.71 7.19 -18.33
CA GLU A 126 13.08 7.21 -18.86
C GLU A 126 13.41 5.95 -19.69
N LEU A 127 12.68 4.85 -19.44
CA LEU A 127 12.85 3.55 -20.10
C LEU A 127 11.70 3.23 -21.09
N GLY A 128 10.84 4.22 -21.39
CA GLY A 128 9.73 4.09 -22.34
C GLY A 128 8.42 3.59 -21.74
N GLY A 129 8.30 3.47 -20.41
CA GLY A 129 7.08 3.10 -19.72
C GLY A 129 6.29 4.33 -19.24
N ASN A 130 5.28 4.75 -20.00
CA ASN A 130 4.49 5.94 -19.69
C ASN A 130 3.07 5.54 -19.27
N TYR A 131 2.76 5.70 -17.97
CA TYR A 131 1.48 5.30 -17.39
C TYR A 131 0.93 6.42 -16.48
N GLU A 132 -0.40 6.50 -16.42
CA GLU A 132 -1.10 7.28 -15.42
C GLU A 132 -1.15 6.44 -14.14
N VAL A 133 -0.31 6.78 -13.17
CA VAL A 133 -0.17 6.02 -11.94
C VAL A 133 -0.77 6.78 -10.78
N MET A 134 -1.65 6.12 -10.01
CA MET A 134 -2.22 6.63 -8.77
C MET A 134 -1.82 5.75 -7.59
N HIS A 135 -1.60 6.38 -6.45
CA HIS A 135 -1.51 5.69 -5.18
C HIS A 135 -2.93 5.36 -4.67
N HIS A 136 -3.10 4.24 -3.98
CA HIS A 136 -4.44 3.81 -3.53
C HIS A 136 -5.17 4.86 -2.67
N SER A 137 -4.43 5.69 -1.91
CA SER A 137 -5.05 6.79 -1.15
C SER A 137 -5.74 7.83 -2.05
N GLN A 138 -5.11 8.15 -3.19
CA GLN A 138 -5.70 9.07 -4.18
C GLN A 138 -6.90 8.43 -4.87
N PHE A 139 -6.79 7.15 -5.20
CA PHE A 139 -7.86 6.39 -5.83
C PHE A 139 -9.08 6.24 -4.89
N ILE A 140 -8.86 5.92 -3.60
CA ILE A 140 -9.93 5.87 -2.60
C ILE A 140 -10.56 7.25 -2.43
N GLN A 141 -9.76 8.32 -2.34
CA GLN A 141 -10.27 9.69 -2.28
C GLN A 141 -11.17 10.02 -3.49
N GLN A 142 -10.77 9.60 -4.69
CA GLN A 142 -11.59 9.77 -5.89
C GLN A 142 -12.92 9.01 -5.79
N LEU A 143 -12.90 7.75 -5.34
CA LEU A 143 -14.12 6.95 -5.14
C LEU A 143 -15.09 7.60 -4.12
N ILE A 144 -14.53 8.21 -3.07
CA ILE A 144 -15.30 8.98 -2.09
C ILE A 144 -15.93 10.21 -2.77
N ALA A 145 -15.14 10.99 -3.51
CA ALA A 145 -15.62 12.19 -4.19
C ALA A 145 -16.69 11.89 -5.25
N GLU A 146 -16.60 10.75 -5.92
CA GLU A 146 -17.61 10.25 -6.88
C GLU A 146 -18.85 9.65 -6.20
N GLY A 147 -18.89 9.58 -4.88
CA GLY A 147 -19.99 8.97 -4.11
C GLY A 147 -20.10 7.45 -4.26
N LYS A 148 -19.08 6.79 -4.82
CA LYS A 148 -18.99 5.34 -4.95
C LYS A 148 -18.60 4.64 -3.63
N LEU A 149 -17.94 5.39 -2.75
CA LEU A 149 -17.55 4.93 -1.42
C LEU A 149 -18.00 5.93 -0.38
N SER A 150 -18.82 5.48 0.55
CA SER A 150 -19.29 6.27 1.70
C SER A 150 -19.29 5.39 2.94
N MET A 151 -19.05 5.96 4.11
CA MET A 151 -19.13 5.19 5.36
C MET A 151 -20.59 4.84 5.66
N GLN A 152 -20.92 3.56 5.59
CA GLN A 152 -22.24 3.03 5.95
C GLN A 152 -22.18 2.50 7.39
N GLY A 153 -22.60 3.27 8.33
CA GLY A 153 -22.63 2.87 9.74
C GLY A 153 -21.63 3.64 10.57
N GLY A 154 -22.08 4.72 11.15
CA GLY A 154 -21.26 5.53 12.03
C GLY A 154 -20.87 4.75 13.29
N GLY A 155 -19.59 4.79 13.64
CA GLY A 155 -19.19 4.51 15.01
C GLY A 155 -18.08 3.53 15.26
N THR A 156 -17.59 2.75 14.30
CA THR A 156 -16.46 1.82 14.54
C THR A 156 -15.24 2.53 15.11
N PHE A 157 -14.94 3.73 14.62
CA PHE A 157 -13.79 4.51 15.05
C PHE A 157 -14.17 5.74 15.87
N LYS A 158 -15.45 5.93 16.21
CA LYS A 158 -15.91 7.06 17.00
C LYS A 158 -15.22 7.10 18.37
N GLY A 159 -14.60 8.24 18.68
CA GLY A 159 -13.82 8.42 19.91
C GLY A 159 -12.45 7.77 19.88
N LYS A 160 -12.04 7.16 18.79
CA LYS A 160 -10.68 6.67 18.59
C LYS A 160 -9.77 7.79 18.09
N ARG A 161 -8.54 7.77 18.58
CA ARG A 161 -7.48 8.68 18.15
C ARG A 161 -6.61 8.00 17.12
N ILE A 162 -6.55 8.56 15.91
CA ILE A 162 -5.73 8.07 14.82
C ILE A 162 -4.60 9.06 14.58
N THR A 163 -3.36 8.61 14.53
CA THR A 163 -2.24 9.39 14.02
C THR A 163 -1.78 8.82 12.69
N TYR A 164 -1.36 9.68 11.75
CA TYR A 164 -0.96 9.25 10.43
C TYR A 164 0.55 9.39 10.21
N HIS A 165 1.18 8.31 9.75
CA HIS A 165 2.57 8.32 9.33
C HIS A 165 2.68 8.70 7.84
N ASP A 166 3.22 9.87 7.55
CA ASP A 166 3.49 10.32 6.17
C ASP A 166 4.60 9.48 5.54
N SER A 167 4.25 8.62 4.60
CA SER A 167 5.22 7.84 3.82
C SER A 167 6.07 8.75 2.96
N CYS A 168 7.40 8.66 3.08
CA CYS A 168 8.32 9.60 2.43
C CYS A 168 8.23 9.60 0.90
N TYR A 169 8.05 8.43 0.28
CA TYR A 169 7.89 8.34 -1.18
C TYR A 169 6.53 8.83 -1.67
N LEU A 170 5.49 8.79 -0.83
CA LEU A 170 4.20 9.36 -1.17
C LEU A 170 4.20 10.89 -1.01
N GLY A 171 4.58 11.35 0.17
CA GLY A 171 4.57 12.78 0.50
C GLY A 171 5.78 13.52 -0.06
N ARG A 172 6.98 13.24 0.47
CA ARG A 172 8.18 14.04 0.16
C ARG A 172 8.60 13.93 -1.31
N ALA A 173 8.53 12.74 -1.91
CA ALA A 173 8.92 12.53 -3.29
C ALA A 173 7.83 12.93 -4.30
N ASN A 174 6.55 12.83 -3.93
CA ASN A 174 5.43 12.99 -4.86
C ASN A 174 4.39 14.04 -4.44
N GLY A 175 4.57 14.73 -3.32
CA GLY A 175 3.69 15.83 -2.88
C GLY A 175 2.30 15.41 -2.41
N VAL A 176 2.03 14.10 -2.24
CA VAL A 176 0.71 13.58 -1.85
C VAL A 176 0.60 13.53 -0.33
N TYR A 177 -0.04 14.53 0.26
CA TYR A 177 -0.26 14.66 1.71
C TYR A 177 -1.74 14.64 2.09
N GLU A 178 -2.58 15.24 1.26
CA GLU A 178 -3.99 15.47 1.61
C GLU A 178 -4.87 14.23 1.33
N ALA A 179 -4.56 13.46 0.28
CA ALA A 179 -5.37 12.29 -0.06
C ALA A 179 -5.48 11.26 1.07
N PRO A 180 -4.40 10.85 1.77
CA PRO A 180 -4.52 9.95 2.92
C PRO A 180 -5.37 10.55 4.06
N ARG A 181 -5.26 11.87 4.29
CA ARG A 181 -6.03 12.56 5.34
C ARG A 181 -7.52 12.59 5.01
N ALA A 182 -7.88 12.94 3.77
CA ALA A 182 -9.26 12.91 3.31
C ALA A 182 -9.90 11.51 3.44
N VAL A 183 -9.10 10.45 3.22
CA VAL A 183 -9.56 9.07 3.46
C VAL A 183 -9.79 8.80 4.95
N LEU A 184 -8.96 9.33 5.83
CA LEU A 184 -9.10 9.15 7.29
C LEU A 184 -10.24 10.00 7.88
N GLU A 185 -10.53 11.17 7.31
CA GLU A 185 -11.58 12.08 7.77
C GLU A 185 -12.98 11.43 7.72
N ILE A 186 -13.24 10.52 6.77
CA ILE A 186 -14.54 9.85 6.68
C ILE A 186 -14.79 8.80 7.77
N LEU A 187 -13.76 8.44 8.58
CA LEU A 187 -13.83 7.40 9.60
C LEU A 187 -14.53 7.84 10.89
N ASP A 188 -14.91 9.12 11.04
CA ASP A 188 -15.47 9.71 12.27
C ASP A 188 -14.55 9.51 13.51
N ALA A 189 -13.22 9.51 13.28
CA ALA A 189 -12.18 9.41 14.29
C ALA A 189 -11.50 10.77 14.54
N GLU A 190 -10.86 10.93 15.71
CA GLU A 190 -10.01 12.10 15.97
C GLU A 190 -8.66 11.92 15.28
N LEU A 191 -8.40 12.66 14.19
CA LEU A 191 -7.09 12.67 13.54
C LEU A 191 -6.14 13.60 14.29
N VAL A 192 -5.04 13.05 14.83
CA VAL A 192 -4.01 13.80 15.57
C VAL A 192 -2.69 13.74 14.83
N GLU A 193 -2.18 14.89 14.42
CA GLU A 193 -0.91 14.96 13.69
C GLU A 193 0.30 14.77 14.63
N MET A 194 1.31 14.08 14.12
CA MET A 194 2.60 14.01 14.78
C MET A 194 3.32 15.36 14.66
N LYS A 195 4.25 15.64 15.57
CA LYS A 195 5.05 16.86 15.54
C LYS A 195 5.77 17.07 14.21
N ARG A 196 6.39 16.01 13.68
CA ARG A 196 7.00 15.96 12.35
C ARG A 196 6.04 15.28 11.38
N CYS A 197 5.20 16.06 10.71
CA CYS A 197 4.22 15.57 9.75
C CYS A 197 4.40 16.23 8.37
N LYS A 198 3.70 15.74 7.36
CA LYS A 198 3.73 16.22 5.97
C LYS A 198 5.16 16.31 5.44
N SER A 199 5.57 17.48 4.92
CA SER A 199 6.91 17.69 4.33
C SER A 199 8.05 17.57 5.34
N LYS A 200 7.77 17.72 6.64
CA LYS A 200 8.73 17.59 7.75
C LYS A 200 8.71 16.20 8.38
N GLY A 201 7.89 15.26 7.85
CA GLY A 201 7.75 13.92 8.39
C GLY A 201 9.07 13.18 8.53
N LEU A 202 9.30 12.52 9.66
CA LEU A 202 10.42 11.61 9.84
C LEU A 202 10.16 10.31 9.05
N CYS A 203 11.20 9.73 8.45
CA CYS A 203 11.13 8.45 7.77
C CYS A 203 10.81 7.29 8.74
N CYS A 204 10.23 6.22 8.22
CA CYS A 204 10.09 4.97 8.99
C CYS A 204 11.36 4.12 9.00
N GLY A 205 12.39 4.48 8.23
CA GLY A 205 13.65 3.75 8.18
C GLY A 205 13.75 2.64 7.11
N ALA A 206 12.65 2.23 6.47
CA ALA A 206 12.67 1.13 5.49
C ALA A 206 13.31 1.47 4.15
N GLY A 207 13.26 2.76 3.75
CA GLY A 207 13.70 3.22 2.44
C GLY A 207 15.19 3.00 2.17
N GLY A 208 15.60 3.16 0.91
CA GLY A 208 17.01 2.96 0.53
C GLY A 208 17.46 1.51 0.62
N ALA A 209 16.55 0.56 0.49
CA ALA A 209 16.76 -0.88 0.70
C ALA A 209 17.18 -1.27 2.14
N GLN A 210 17.02 -0.35 3.12
CA GLN A 210 17.45 -0.61 4.50
C GLN A 210 16.68 -1.75 5.17
N MET A 211 15.38 -1.92 4.88
CA MET A 211 14.64 -3.05 5.46
C MET A 211 15.13 -4.44 5.04
N PHE A 212 16.00 -4.52 4.03
CA PHE A 212 16.60 -5.76 3.55
C PHE A 212 18.05 -5.97 4.05
N LYS A 213 18.53 -5.07 4.91
CA LYS A 213 19.86 -5.10 5.50
C LYS A 213 19.79 -5.30 7.00
N GLU A 214 20.87 -5.75 7.59
CA GLU A 214 21.06 -5.70 9.04
C GLU A 214 21.11 -4.23 9.50
N ALA A 215 20.61 -3.97 10.70
CA ALA A 215 20.63 -2.63 11.28
C ALA A 215 22.08 -2.16 11.42
N GLU A 216 22.34 -0.93 11.00
CA GLU A 216 23.66 -0.30 11.18
C GLU A 216 23.87 0.07 12.66
N ALA A 217 25.10 0.00 13.12
CA ALA A 217 25.44 0.40 14.48
C ALA A 217 25.09 1.87 14.73
N GLY A 218 24.34 2.14 15.80
CA GLY A 218 23.88 3.48 16.16
C GLY A 218 23.25 3.50 17.54
N GLU A 219 22.80 4.67 18.01
CA GLU A 219 22.17 4.81 19.31
C GLU A 219 20.70 4.37 19.30
N LYS A 220 20.00 4.57 18.18
CA LYS A 220 18.58 4.25 18.04
C LYS A 220 18.23 4.02 16.56
N GLU A 221 17.40 3.03 16.28
CA GLU A 221 16.82 2.82 14.96
C GLU A 221 15.76 3.88 14.62
N VAL A 222 15.68 4.24 13.33
CA VAL A 222 14.80 5.32 12.85
C VAL A 222 13.31 5.00 13.08
N ASN A 223 12.92 3.74 12.91
CA ASN A 223 11.55 3.30 13.16
C ASN A 223 11.16 3.43 14.63
N ILE A 224 12.08 3.16 15.55
CA ILE A 224 11.84 3.30 16.99
C ILE A 224 11.60 4.78 17.32
N GLU A 225 12.49 5.69 16.88
CA GLU A 225 12.32 7.12 17.09
C GLU A 225 10.99 7.64 16.48
N ARG A 226 10.67 7.17 15.26
CA ARG A 226 9.41 7.55 14.62
C ARG A 226 8.18 7.04 15.35
N THR A 227 8.26 5.83 15.89
CA THR A 227 7.15 5.24 16.67
C THR A 227 6.98 5.95 18.02
N GLU A 228 8.06 6.29 18.71
CA GLU A 228 8.00 7.08 19.94
C GLU A 228 7.27 8.41 19.70
N GLU A 229 7.61 9.13 18.62
CA GLU A 229 6.91 10.36 18.23
C GLU A 229 5.41 10.12 17.94
N ALA A 230 5.08 9.00 17.30
CA ALA A 230 3.68 8.62 17.09
C ALA A 230 2.96 8.37 18.43
N LEU A 231 3.59 7.68 19.36
CA LEU A 231 3.04 7.38 20.68
C LEU A 231 2.87 8.63 21.56
N GLU A 232 3.64 9.71 21.35
CA GLU A 232 3.43 11.00 22.01
C GLU A 232 2.03 11.58 21.75
N THR A 233 1.42 11.27 20.59
CA THR A 233 0.06 11.69 20.26
C THR A 233 -1.00 10.90 21.02
N LYS A 234 -0.62 9.89 21.80
CA LYS A 234 -1.50 8.95 22.54
C LYS A 234 -2.57 8.34 21.61
N PRO A 235 -2.18 7.68 20.52
CA PRO A 235 -3.12 7.17 19.56
C PRO A 235 -3.66 5.80 19.98
N ASP A 236 -4.88 5.46 19.56
CA ASP A 236 -5.37 4.09 19.51
C ASP A 236 -4.84 3.37 18.25
N ILE A 237 -4.64 4.15 17.18
CA ILE A 237 -4.25 3.63 15.87
C ILE A 237 -3.18 4.52 15.24
N ILE A 238 -2.14 3.88 14.73
CA ILE A 238 -1.19 4.49 13.80
C ILE A 238 -1.58 4.06 12.40
N ALA A 239 -2.04 5.01 11.59
CA ALA A 239 -2.37 4.77 10.20
C ALA A 239 -1.16 5.01 9.31
N ALA A 240 -0.99 4.17 8.29
CA ALA A 240 0.01 4.34 7.25
C ALA A 240 -0.61 4.05 5.87
N ALA A 241 0.12 4.37 4.82
CA ALA A 241 -0.28 4.09 3.43
C ALA A 241 0.93 3.60 2.63
N CYS A 242 1.62 2.63 3.20
CA CYS A 242 2.80 2.00 2.62
C CYS A 242 3.06 0.67 3.34
N PRO A 243 3.20 -0.46 2.62
CA PRO A 243 3.43 -1.76 3.25
C PRO A 243 4.70 -1.77 4.11
N PHE A 244 5.78 -1.16 3.64
CA PHE A 244 7.03 -1.08 4.40
C PHE A 244 6.91 -0.22 5.65
N CYS A 245 6.21 0.93 5.57
CA CYS A 245 5.96 1.76 6.74
C CYS A 245 5.09 1.01 7.77
N ASN A 246 4.11 0.23 7.31
CA ASN A 246 3.29 -0.62 8.19
C ASN A 246 4.15 -1.59 8.99
N THR A 247 5.09 -2.28 8.34
CA THR A 247 6.01 -3.23 9.00
C THR A 247 6.87 -2.49 10.02
N MET A 248 7.55 -1.41 9.60
CA MET A 248 8.47 -0.67 10.48
C MET A 248 7.75 -0.06 11.69
N MET A 249 6.56 0.50 11.52
CA MET A 249 5.77 1.06 12.63
C MET A 249 5.23 -0.05 13.54
N THR A 250 4.85 -1.20 12.99
CA THR A 250 4.44 -2.38 13.77
C THR A 250 5.57 -2.88 14.66
N ASP A 251 6.79 -2.97 14.12
CA ASP A 251 7.96 -3.40 14.88
C ASP A 251 8.34 -2.37 15.94
N GLY A 252 8.22 -1.07 15.64
CA GLY A 252 8.41 -0.01 16.64
C GLY A 252 7.39 -0.07 17.79
N VAL A 253 6.11 -0.36 17.50
CA VAL A 253 5.06 -0.54 18.51
C VAL A 253 5.35 -1.76 19.40
N LYS A 254 5.82 -2.87 18.83
CA LYS A 254 6.26 -4.05 19.58
C LYS A 254 7.47 -3.74 20.46
N HIS A 255 8.47 -3.03 19.89
CA HIS A 255 9.64 -2.61 20.66
C HIS A 255 9.25 -1.75 21.88
N ALA A 256 8.24 -0.91 21.73
CA ALA A 256 7.69 -0.09 22.83
C ALA A 256 6.76 -0.86 23.78
N GLU A 257 6.52 -2.16 23.57
CA GLU A 257 5.59 -3.00 24.34
C GLU A 257 4.17 -2.41 24.39
N LYS A 258 3.68 -1.89 23.24
CA LYS A 258 2.37 -1.22 23.12
C LYS A 258 1.41 -1.93 22.16
N GLU A 259 1.72 -3.11 21.66
CA GLU A 259 0.91 -3.85 20.70
C GLU A 259 -0.50 -4.20 21.19
N ASP A 260 -0.73 -4.26 22.49
CA ASP A 260 -2.05 -4.49 23.06
C ASP A 260 -2.93 -3.25 23.02
N SER A 261 -2.33 -2.05 23.12
CA SER A 261 -3.05 -0.78 23.23
C SER A 261 -3.06 0.06 21.95
N VAL A 262 -2.07 -0.11 21.07
CA VAL A 262 -1.94 0.66 19.83
C VAL A 262 -1.83 -0.29 18.64
N LYS A 263 -2.69 -0.11 17.63
CA LYS A 263 -2.68 -0.92 16.42
C LYS A 263 -2.12 -0.13 15.24
N VAL A 264 -1.46 -0.83 14.32
CA VAL A 264 -0.96 -0.23 13.07
C VAL A 264 -1.77 -0.79 11.91
N TYR A 265 -2.42 0.09 11.15
CA TYR A 265 -3.24 -0.29 10.00
C TYR A 265 -2.91 0.54 8.77
N ASP A 266 -3.10 -0.06 7.60
CA ASP A 266 -3.19 0.70 6.37
C ASP A 266 -4.56 1.38 6.25
N ILE A 267 -4.60 2.51 5.54
CA ILE A 267 -5.86 3.25 5.32
C ILE A 267 -6.93 2.40 4.65
N ALA A 268 -6.55 1.49 3.74
CA ALA A 268 -7.51 0.58 3.10
C ALA A 268 -8.15 -0.39 4.11
N GLU A 269 -7.36 -0.89 5.07
CA GLU A 269 -7.90 -1.76 6.13
C GLU A 269 -8.88 -1.01 7.04
N LEU A 270 -8.59 0.26 7.34
CA LEU A 270 -9.48 1.10 8.15
C LEU A 270 -10.82 1.35 7.44
N ILE A 271 -10.80 1.59 6.13
CA ILE A 271 -12.02 1.72 5.33
C ILE A 271 -12.84 0.43 5.37
N VAL A 272 -12.21 -0.72 5.18
CA VAL A 272 -12.90 -2.02 5.20
C VAL A 272 -13.52 -2.30 6.57
N GLN A 273 -12.77 -2.07 7.65
CA GLN A 273 -13.26 -2.25 9.02
C GLN A 273 -14.42 -1.29 9.34
N GLY A 274 -14.29 -0.03 8.95
CA GLY A 274 -15.30 1.00 9.21
C GLY A 274 -16.62 0.78 8.46
N ASN A 275 -16.57 0.17 7.27
CA ASN A 275 -17.72 -0.16 6.45
C ASN A 275 -18.31 -1.55 6.72
N ALA A 276 -17.71 -2.32 7.63
CA ALA A 276 -18.05 -3.74 7.82
C ALA A 276 -18.05 -4.52 6.49
N LEU A 277 -17.13 -4.16 5.57
CA LEU A 277 -16.95 -4.87 4.30
C LEU A 277 -16.28 -6.24 4.50
N LEU A 278 -15.93 -6.58 5.73
CA LEU A 278 -15.50 -7.93 6.08
C LEU A 278 -16.68 -8.86 5.84
N GLU A 279 -16.56 -9.76 4.87
CA GLU A 279 -17.51 -10.85 4.73
C GLU A 279 -17.55 -11.59 6.08
N HIS A 280 -18.74 -11.68 6.67
CA HIS A 280 -18.97 -12.56 7.81
C HIS A 280 -18.65 -13.99 7.35
N GLU A 281 -17.72 -14.64 8.05
CA GLU A 281 -17.38 -16.06 7.87
C GLU A 281 -18.61 -16.97 8.00
#